data_d5ca1f4882c9c02779b23c0fbd443b86
#
_entry.id   d5ca1f4882c9c02779b23c0fbd443b86
#
_cell.length_a   1.000
_cell.length_b   1.000
_cell.length_c   1.000
_cell.angle_alpha   90.00
_cell.angle_beta   90.00
_cell.angle_gamma   90.00
#
_symmetry.space_group_name_H-M   'P 1'
#
loop_
_entity.id
_entity.type
_entity.pdbx_description
1 polymer ?
#
loop_
_entity_poly.entity_id
_entity_poly.type
_entity_poly.pdbx_seq_one_letter_code
_entity_poly.pdbx_strand_id
1 'polypeptide(L)'
;MVRRTVAKAVVALVVGTAMACSSQPEERTSVTAATPAVTPDMAEAGAVVPGAIVVDFKDGTPKEAFDAWETDWGVDLEFNSVESLDDGLTVAVSVDDVEGVLERIRQHPAVESAEPMRAYRSSYTPNDPDYGKQWNLKMISMPQAWDSNRGKGVVVAVLDTGIAYEDYEDFKQVPDLKGVKFVQGYDFVNDDVHANDDHGHGTHVAGTIAQATNNGEGVAGVAFEATLMPVKVLNHFGSGTSADIADAIRFAADKGAKVINMSLGGGGHSQTMASAVEYARKKGVTVVAAAGNAGRPRVEFPAAYPGAVAVSAVGPEGALAPYSSYGKELDIAAPGGDKRQGDQGGILQNTIDPRDPARSIYASFQGTSMATPHVAAVAALLYAAGASGPDEVEKALYAGAVRVNGQERTDEYGHGLLNAQKSLEALGGGALIPWPSAWWALAFLALILLTLGRRERPGYFNILATPSFLVPLCLATVGVFFAHSWFGGASGVAGDVVNAVSLPIPDWQRIIFGRGKLANPIFYSALFPLVLSLFAIKFRGLRPALGGLSLGFAGFLAYAAWSKAPGLAYMPFTFLAVPWLVVNTAVCLFIARAMLKKEAV
;
A
#
# COMPACT_ATOMS: atom_id res chain seq x y z
N MET A 1 -37.84 -33.69 -19.18
CA MET A 1 -37.49 -33.05 -20.47
C MET A 1 -36.87 -31.67 -20.30
N VAL A 2 -37.30 -30.87 -19.36
CA VAL A 2 -36.78 -29.51 -19.12
C VAL A 2 -35.32 -29.46 -18.65
N ARG A 3 -34.80 -30.48 -17.93
CA ARG A 3 -33.41 -30.53 -17.44
C ARG A 3 -32.32 -30.75 -18.52
N ARG A 4 -32.68 -31.26 -19.70
CA ARG A 4 -31.73 -31.47 -20.81
C ARG A 4 -31.60 -30.25 -21.72
N THR A 5 -32.59 -29.38 -21.72
CA THR A 5 -32.61 -28.15 -22.55
C THR A 5 -31.77 -27.04 -21.92
N VAL A 6 -31.81 -26.88 -20.60
CA VAL A 6 -30.99 -25.85 -19.89
C VAL A 6 -29.51 -26.18 -19.93
N ALA A 7 -29.13 -27.47 -19.82
CA ALA A 7 -27.72 -27.90 -19.92
C ALA A 7 -27.11 -27.66 -21.31
N LYS A 8 -27.93 -27.78 -22.36
CA LYS A 8 -27.49 -27.50 -23.75
C LYS A 8 -27.40 -26.00 -24.06
N ALA A 9 -28.21 -25.17 -23.44
CA ALA A 9 -28.18 -23.72 -23.62
C ALA A 9 -26.95 -23.08 -22.93
N VAL A 10 -26.55 -23.56 -21.76
CA VAL A 10 -25.37 -23.05 -21.03
C VAL A 10 -24.06 -23.49 -21.73
N VAL A 11 -24.00 -24.72 -22.27
CA VAL A 11 -22.84 -25.18 -23.05
C VAL A 11 -22.73 -24.45 -24.40
N ALA A 12 -23.88 -24.12 -25.04
CA ALA A 12 -23.88 -23.36 -26.28
C ALA A 12 -23.46 -21.90 -26.08
N LEU A 13 -23.73 -21.30 -24.93
CA LEU A 13 -23.34 -19.91 -24.64
C LEU A 13 -21.84 -19.78 -24.30
N VAL A 14 -21.23 -20.80 -23.68
CA VAL A 14 -19.79 -20.81 -23.37
C VAL A 14 -18.95 -21.21 -24.59
N VAL A 15 -19.48 -22.05 -25.51
CA VAL A 15 -18.79 -22.43 -26.75
C VAL A 15 -19.03 -21.39 -27.86
N GLY A 16 -20.17 -20.68 -27.85
CA GLY A 16 -20.50 -19.66 -28.84
C GLY A 16 -19.67 -18.37 -28.71
N THR A 17 -19.19 -18.01 -27.52
CA THR A 17 -18.26 -16.88 -27.34
C THR A 17 -16.80 -17.21 -27.63
N ALA A 18 -16.45 -18.49 -27.78
CA ALA A 18 -15.10 -18.92 -28.19
C ALA A 18 -14.97 -19.10 -29.71
N MET A 19 -16.06 -19.05 -30.49
CA MET A 19 -16.02 -19.24 -31.94
C MET A 19 -16.27 -17.98 -32.79
N ALA A 20 -16.41 -16.82 -32.18
CA ALA A 20 -16.65 -15.56 -32.90
C ALA A 20 -15.38 -14.73 -33.18
N CYS A 21 -14.19 -15.31 -33.01
CA CYS A 21 -12.90 -14.70 -33.40
C CYS A 21 -12.02 -15.74 -34.09
N SER A 22 -12.48 -16.26 -35.25
CA SER A 22 -11.60 -16.98 -36.18
C SER A 22 -11.65 -16.30 -37.54
N SER A 23 -11.09 -15.12 -37.64
CA SER A 23 -10.36 -14.70 -38.83
C SER A 23 -9.00 -15.36 -38.76
N GLN A 24 -8.67 -16.19 -39.74
CA GLN A 24 -7.36 -16.85 -39.83
C GLN A 24 -6.26 -15.78 -39.74
N PRO A 25 -5.29 -15.96 -38.81
CA PRO A 25 -4.05 -15.21 -38.90
C PRO A 25 -3.16 -15.92 -39.95
N GLU A 26 -2.56 -15.14 -40.84
CA GLU A 26 -1.26 -15.50 -41.41
C GLU A 26 -0.37 -16.12 -40.36
N GLU A 27 0.42 -17.15 -40.73
CA GLU A 27 1.43 -17.75 -39.86
C GLU A 27 2.39 -16.64 -39.37
N ARG A 28 2.02 -16.01 -38.25
CA ARG A 28 2.95 -15.21 -37.47
C ARG A 28 3.80 -16.21 -36.72
N THR A 29 5.06 -16.27 -37.04
CA THR A 29 6.09 -16.89 -36.25
C THR A 29 5.86 -16.47 -34.78
N SER A 30 5.51 -17.41 -33.91
CA SER A 30 5.29 -17.12 -32.50
C SER A 30 6.66 -16.84 -31.85
N VAL A 31 6.99 -15.58 -31.70
CA VAL A 31 8.08 -15.15 -30.84
C VAL A 31 7.56 -15.34 -29.42
N THR A 32 8.03 -16.37 -28.73
CA THR A 32 7.82 -16.53 -27.30
C THR A 32 8.79 -15.60 -26.61
N ALA A 33 8.37 -14.35 -26.36
CA ALA A 33 9.18 -13.42 -25.61
C ALA A 33 9.34 -13.92 -24.16
N ALA A 34 10.51 -14.41 -23.83
CA ALA A 34 10.92 -14.70 -22.45
C ALA A 34 11.28 -13.40 -21.71
N THR A 35 10.47 -12.36 -21.87
CA THR A 35 10.71 -11.11 -21.15
C THR A 35 10.45 -11.37 -19.66
N PRO A 36 11.46 -11.21 -18.77
CA PRO A 36 11.25 -11.42 -17.35
C PRO A 36 10.17 -10.45 -16.87
N ALA A 37 9.21 -10.97 -16.13
CA ALA A 37 8.16 -10.13 -15.55
C ALA A 37 8.81 -9.07 -14.66
N VAL A 38 8.67 -7.80 -15.04
CA VAL A 38 9.07 -6.67 -14.19
C VAL A 38 8.22 -6.72 -12.94
N THR A 39 8.81 -7.18 -11.84
CA THR A 39 8.10 -7.34 -10.58
C THR A 39 8.00 -6.01 -9.82
N PRO A 40 7.03 -5.86 -8.90
CA PRO A 40 6.95 -4.70 -8.02
C PRO A 40 8.21 -4.40 -7.22
N ASP A 41 9.05 -5.40 -6.96
CA ASP A 41 10.30 -5.27 -6.20
C ASP A 41 11.41 -4.53 -6.98
N MET A 42 11.27 -4.39 -8.29
CA MET A 42 12.09 -3.50 -9.12
C MET A 42 11.58 -2.07 -8.99
N ALA A 43 11.62 -1.53 -7.77
CA ALA A 43 10.86 -0.34 -7.36
C ALA A 43 11.39 0.99 -7.91
N GLU A 44 12.62 1.04 -8.40
CA GLU A 44 13.20 2.26 -8.95
C GLU A 44 13.14 2.26 -10.49
N ALA A 45 12.67 3.36 -11.07
CA ALA A 45 12.77 3.58 -12.51
C ALA A 45 14.25 3.51 -12.92
N GLY A 46 14.56 2.63 -13.89
CA GLY A 46 15.94 2.36 -14.30
C GLY A 46 16.67 1.31 -13.48
N ALA A 47 16.00 0.62 -12.53
CA ALA A 47 16.58 -0.52 -11.83
C ALA A 47 16.96 -1.62 -12.81
N VAL A 48 18.13 -2.22 -12.59
CA VAL A 48 18.59 -3.36 -13.39
C VAL A 48 17.74 -4.59 -13.05
N VAL A 49 17.25 -5.27 -14.09
CA VAL A 49 16.53 -6.55 -13.96
C VAL A 49 17.57 -7.64 -13.69
N PRO A 50 17.54 -8.31 -12.52
CA PRO A 50 18.55 -9.31 -12.19
C PRO A 50 18.61 -10.45 -13.23
N GLY A 51 19.81 -10.77 -13.68
CA GLY A 51 20.04 -11.89 -14.62
C GLY A 51 19.48 -11.64 -16.01
N ALA A 52 19.15 -10.41 -16.40
CA ALA A 52 18.62 -10.09 -17.73
C ALA A 52 19.51 -9.07 -18.45
N ILE A 53 19.75 -9.33 -19.73
CA ILE A 53 20.52 -8.45 -20.64
C ILE A 53 19.72 -8.16 -21.90
N VAL A 54 20.04 -7.03 -22.51
CA VAL A 54 19.54 -6.65 -23.84
C VAL A 54 20.73 -6.58 -24.77
N VAL A 55 20.61 -7.18 -25.94
CA VAL A 55 21.64 -7.15 -26.98
C VAL A 55 21.02 -6.66 -28.27
N ASP A 56 21.60 -5.62 -28.82
CA ASP A 56 21.19 -4.99 -30.06
C ASP A 56 22.25 -5.30 -31.13
N PHE A 57 21.84 -5.99 -32.18
CA PHE A 57 22.71 -6.37 -33.28
C PHE A 57 22.58 -5.36 -34.41
N LYS A 58 23.66 -5.18 -35.16
CA LYS A 58 23.65 -4.32 -36.35
C LYS A 58 22.63 -4.79 -37.35
N ASP A 59 21.97 -3.83 -37.98
CA ASP A 59 20.97 -4.08 -39.03
C ASP A 59 21.45 -5.08 -40.06
N GLY A 60 20.62 -6.03 -40.43
CA GLY A 60 20.92 -7.07 -41.41
C GLY A 60 21.81 -8.22 -40.91
N THR A 61 22.05 -8.32 -39.62
CA THR A 61 22.74 -9.48 -39.03
C THR A 61 21.93 -10.75 -39.27
N PRO A 62 22.54 -11.83 -39.87
CA PRO A 62 21.83 -13.06 -40.16
C PRO A 62 21.39 -13.76 -38.88
N LYS A 63 20.11 -14.13 -38.79
CA LYS A 63 19.54 -14.81 -37.60
C LYS A 63 20.16 -16.18 -37.34
N GLU A 64 20.56 -16.86 -38.40
CA GLU A 64 21.21 -18.18 -38.36
C GLU A 64 22.56 -18.14 -37.64
N ALA A 65 23.13 -16.96 -37.45
CA ALA A 65 24.38 -16.80 -36.72
C ALA A 65 24.18 -16.82 -35.19
N PHE A 66 22.97 -16.58 -34.70
CA PHE A 66 22.68 -16.44 -33.26
C PHE A 66 22.94 -17.73 -32.49
N ASP A 67 22.49 -18.88 -32.99
CA ASP A 67 22.69 -20.19 -32.33
C ASP A 67 24.18 -20.50 -32.01
N ALA A 68 25.09 -20.06 -32.91
CA ALA A 68 26.51 -20.23 -32.69
C ALA A 68 27.05 -19.28 -31.60
N TRP A 69 26.57 -18.03 -31.57
CA TRP A 69 26.96 -17.03 -30.57
C TRP A 69 26.38 -17.31 -29.19
N GLU A 70 25.15 -17.80 -29.12
CA GLU A 70 24.52 -18.28 -27.87
C GLU A 70 25.37 -19.34 -27.20
N THR A 71 25.85 -20.31 -27.97
CA THR A 71 26.73 -21.36 -27.48
C THR A 71 28.07 -20.81 -26.98
N ASP A 72 28.64 -19.85 -27.69
CA ASP A 72 29.94 -19.24 -27.35
C ASP A 72 29.85 -18.33 -26.11
N TRP A 73 28.74 -17.60 -25.96
CA TRP A 73 28.51 -16.71 -24.83
C TRP A 73 27.85 -17.38 -23.62
N GLY A 74 27.23 -18.57 -23.83
CA GLY A 74 26.54 -19.32 -22.80
C GLY A 74 25.24 -18.65 -22.37
N VAL A 75 24.52 -18.04 -23.31
CA VAL A 75 23.23 -17.37 -23.11
C VAL A 75 22.24 -17.83 -24.17
N ASP A 76 20.96 -17.74 -23.87
CA ASP A 76 19.85 -17.96 -24.80
C ASP A 76 19.25 -16.61 -25.18
N LEU A 77 19.32 -16.23 -26.45
CA LEU A 77 18.91 -14.93 -26.97
C LEU A 77 17.58 -15.07 -27.70
N GLU A 78 16.55 -14.46 -27.17
CA GLU A 78 15.24 -14.41 -27.81
C GLU A 78 14.97 -13.00 -28.35
N PHE A 79 14.32 -12.90 -29.52
CA PHE A 79 13.85 -11.61 -30.01
C PHE A 79 12.83 -11.01 -29.04
N ASN A 80 13.00 -9.75 -28.67
CA ASN A 80 12.13 -9.07 -27.73
C ASN A 80 10.66 -8.98 -28.19
N SER A 81 10.46 -8.81 -29.50
CA SER A 81 9.13 -8.70 -30.14
C SER A 81 9.18 -9.13 -31.59
N VAL A 82 8.03 -9.12 -32.27
CA VAL A 82 7.96 -9.37 -33.72
C VAL A 82 8.66 -8.25 -34.50
N GLU A 83 8.55 -7.01 -34.05
CA GLU A 83 9.24 -5.86 -34.60
C GLU A 83 10.77 -6.00 -34.50
N SER A 84 11.24 -6.57 -33.40
CA SER A 84 12.67 -6.83 -33.14
C SER A 84 13.30 -7.84 -34.11
N LEU A 85 12.50 -8.57 -34.87
CA LEU A 85 13.00 -9.48 -35.91
C LEU A 85 13.74 -8.73 -37.07
N ASP A 86 13.36 -7.51 -37.33
CA ASP A 86 13.96 -6.68 -38.36
C ASP A 86 15.12 -5.84 -37.80
N ASP A 87 14.99 -5.36 -36.55
CA ASP A 87 15.95 -4.45 -35.90
C ASP A 87 17.08 -5.20 -35.16
N GLY A 88 17.00 -6.53 -35.02
CA GLY A 88 18.04 -7.32 -34.35
C GLY A 88 18.08 -7.22 -32.82
N LEU A 89 17.04 -6.64 -32.18
CA LEU A 89 16.98 -6.50 -30.73
C LEU A 89 16.61 -7.81 -30.04
N THR A 90 17.51 -8.33 -29.23
CA THR A 90 17.33 -9.57 -28.47
C THR A 90 17.44 -9.36 -26.97
N VAL A 91 16.90 -10.31 -26.21
CA VAL A 91 16.99 -10.37 -24.75
C VAL A 91 17.47 -11.76 -24.32
N ALA A 92 18.25 -11.81 -23.26
CA ALA A 92 18.54 -13.05 -22.54
C ALA A 92 18.17 -12.91 -21.07
N VAL A 93 17.69 -14.00 -20.49
CA VAL A 93 17.27 -14.07 -19.08
C VAL A 93 17.98 -15.19 -18.37
N SER A 94 17.97 -15.16 -17.04
CA SER A 94 18.65 -16.16 -16.19
C SER A 94 20.17 -16.21 -16.39
N VAL A 95 20.78 -15.09 -16.72
CA VAL A 95 22.23 -14.95 -16.89
C VAL A 95 22.88 -14.85 -15.51
N ASP A 96 23.71 -15.83 -15.15
CA ASP A 96 24.36 -15.88 -13.83
C ASP A 96 25.45 -14.82 -13.65
N ASP A 97 26.30 -14.61 -14.66
CA ASP A 97 27.41 -13.63 -14.68
C ASP A 97 27.15 -12.55 -15.73
N VAL A 98 26.26 -11.61 -15.42
CA VAL A 98 25.84 -10.54 -16.34
C VAL A 98 27.01 -9.72 -16.85
N GLU A 99 27.92 -9.28 -15.97
CA GLU A 99 29.04 -8.40 -16.39
C GLU A 99 30.06 -9.16 -17.24
N GLY A 100 30.44 -10.39 -16.87
CA GLY A 100 31.38 -11.18 -17.65
C GLY A 100 30.83 -11.59 -19.02
N VAL A 101 29.51 -11.82 -19.10
CA VAL A 101 28.83 -12.09 -20.37
C VAL A 101 28.78 -10.83 -21.24
N LEU A 102 28.40 -9.68 -20.67
CA LEU A 102 28.33 -8.41 -21.40
C LEU A 102 29.70 -7.95 -21.92
N GLU A 103 30.80 -8.17 -21.19
CA GLU A 103 32.16 -7.87 -21.67
C GLU A 103 32.50 -8.66 -22.93
N ARG A 104 32.11 -9.95 -23.01
CA ARG A 104 32.32 -10.78 -24.20
C ARG A 104 31.46 -10.35 -25.38
N ILE A 105 30.17 -10.10 -25.12
CA ILE A 105 29.20 -9.69 -26.15
C ILE A 105 29.57 -8.35 -26.77
N ARG A 106 29.94 -7.35 -25.96
CA ARG A 106 30.31 -5.99 -26.42
C ARG A 106 31.53 -5.95 -27.36
N GLN A 107 32.39 -6.98 -27.32
CA GLN A 107 33.55 -7.08 -28.19
C GLN A 107 33.22 -7.69 -29.56
N HIS A 108 32.01 -8.22 -29.73
CA HIS A 108 31.63 -8.88 -30.96
C HIS A 108 31.28 -7.88 -32.06
N PRO A 109 31.85 -8.01 -33.29
CA PRO A 109 31.70 -7.01 -34.36
C PRO A 109 30.28 -6.86 -34.91
N ALA A 110 29.40 -7.85 -34.73
CA ALA A 110 28.00 -7.77 -35.14
C ALA A 110 27.10 -7.08 -34.07
N VAL A 111 27.60 -6.84 -32.88
CA VAL A 111 26.84 -6.18 -31.81
C VAL A 111 26.95 -4.68 -31.97
N GLU A 112 25.84 -3.98 -31.92
CA GLU A 112 25.77 -2.53 -31.87
C GLU A 112 25.79 -2.04 -30.43
N SER A 113 24.97 -2.62 -29.57
CA SER A 113 24.98 -2.36 -28.12
C SER A 113 24.63 -3.59 -27.30
N ALA A 114 25.16 -3.67 -26.07
CA ALA A 114 24.76 -4.66 -25.08
C ALA A 114 24.82 -4.09 -23.66
N GLU A 115 23.71 -4.24 -22.93
CA GLU A 115 23.55 -3.66 -21.60
C GLU A 115 22.66 -4.50 -20.67
N PRO A 116 22.76 -4.31 -19.35
CA PRO A 116 21.81 -4.93 -18.44
C PRO A 116 20.39 -4.40 -18.73
N MET A 117 19.40 -5.28 -18.77
CA MET A 117 18.01 -4.88 -18.91
C MET A 117 17.57 -3.99 -17.75
N ARG A 118 16.82 -2.91 -18.06
CA ARG A 118 16.33 -1.97 -17.05
C ARG A 118 14.81 -1.93 -17.05
N ALA A 119 14.26 -1.87 -15.84
CA ALA A 119 12.81 -1.70 -15.65
C ALA A 119 12.42 -0.23 -15.77
N TYR A 120 11.39 0.07 -16.54
CA TYR A 120 10.79 1.40 -16.65
C TYR A 120 9.34 1.36 -16.14
N ARG A 121 8.93 2.42 -15.44
CA ARG A 121 7.56 2.57 -14.93
C ARG A 121 7.05 3.97 -15.24
N SER A 122 5.77 4.08 -15.52
CA SER A 122 5.09 5.36 -15.44
C SER A 122 4.92 5.71 -13.96
N SER A 123 5.39 6.87 -13.54
CA SER A 123 5.17 7.40 -12.19
C SER A 123 4.33 8.67 -12.26
N TYR A 124 3.46 8.83 -11.26
CA TYR A 124 2.71 10.08 -11.09
C TYR A 124 3.68 11.23 -10.81
N THR A 125 3.63 12.25 -11.63
CA THR A 125 4.40 13.49 -11.43
C THR A 125 3.42 14.66 -11.39
N PRO A 126 3.37 15.42 -10.28
CA PRO A 126 2.56 16.63 -10.18
C PRO A 126 2.98 17.70 -11.21
N ASN A 127 2.01 18.54 -11.63
CA ASN A 127 2.26 19.68 -12.52
C ASN A 127 2.59 20.98 -11.77
N ASP A 128 2.78 20.90 -10.46
CA ASP A 128 3.08 22.04 -9.59
C ASP A 128 4.47 22.58 -9.93
N PRO A 129 4.60 23.89 -10.23
CA PRO A 129 5.82 24.45 -10.83
C PRO A 129 7.06 24.34 -9.93
N ASP A 130 6.89 24.33 -8.62
CA ASP A 130 7.98 24.22 -7.65
C ASP A 130 8.19 22.80 -7.11
N TYR A 131 7.45 21.78 -7.60
CA TYR A 131 7.63 20.37 -7.24
C TYR A 131 9.08 19.89 -7.42
N GLY A 132 9.74 20.36 -8.49
CA GLY A 132 11.14 20.01 -8.76
C GLY A 132 12.12 20.43 -7.65
N LYS A 133 11.75 21.39 -6.79
CA LYS A 133 12.55 21.88 -5.65
C LYS A 133 12.32 21.04 -4.38
N GLN A 134 11.29 20.18 -4.36
CA GLN A 134 10.91 19.35 -3.21
C GLN A 134 11.71 18.03 -3.20
N TRP A 135 12.99 18.09 -2.88
CA TRP A 135 13.87 16.92 -2.77
C TRP A 135 13.37 15.87 -1.76
N ASN A 136 12.67 16.33 -0.72
CA ASN A 136 12.08 15.53 0.36
C ASN A 136 11.10 14.49 -0.16
N LEU A 137 10.30 14.81 -1.16
CA LEU A 137 9.31 13.91 -1.74
C LEU A 137 9.97 12.75 -2.52
N LYS A 138 11.08 13.04 -3.21
CA LYS A 138 11.86 12.00 -3.89
C LYS A 138 12.56 11.09 -2.88
N MET A 139 13.15 11.67 -1.82
CA MET A 139 13.85 10.91 -0.78
C MET A 139 12.97 9.85 -0.15
N ILE A 140 11.70 10.14 0.10
CA ILE A 140 10.75 9.20 0.71
C ILE A 140 9.95 8.39 -0.33
N SER A 141 10.36 8.39 -1.61
CA SER A 141 9.74 7.62 -2.72
C SER A 141 8.26 7.95 -2.94
N MET A 142 7.88 9.24 -2.86
CA MET A 142 6.49 9.66 -3.06
C MET A 142 5.96 9.43 -4.47
N PRO A 143 6.72 9.68 -5.57
CA PRO A 143 6.22 9.42 -6.92
C PRO A 143 5.64 8.00 -7.08
N GLN A 144 6.33 7.00 -6.53
CA GLN A 144 5.89 5.61 -6.55
C GLN A 144 4.71 5.35 -5.59
N ALA A 145 4.75 5.95 -4.40
CA ALA A 145 3.68 5.79 -3.40
C ALA A 145 2.35 6.37 -3.89
N TRP A 146 2.35 7.49 -4.64
CA TRP A 146 1.16 8.11 -5.20
C TRP A 146 0.45 7.27 -6.26
N ASP A 147 1.14 6.31 -6.89
CA ASP A 147 0.51 5.34 -7.78
C ASP A 147 -0.41 4.38 -7.00
N SER A 148 -0.16 4.19 -5.70
CA SER A 148 -0.97 3.34 -4.82
C SER A 148 -2.16 4.09 -4.21
N ASN A 149 -1.91 5.21 -3.52
CA ASN A 149 -2.97 6.08 -2.98
C ASN A 149 -2.42 7.45 -2.56
N ARG A 150 -3.33 8.37 -2.16
CA ARG A 150 -3.03 9.78 -1.87
C ARG A 150 -3.65 10.24 -0.55
N GLY A 151 -4.02 9.29 0.32
CA GLY A 151 -4.57 9.57 1.66
C GLY A 151 -6.08 9.83 1.70
N LYS A 152 -6.83 9.53 0.64
CA LYS A 152 -8.26 9.81 0.55
C LYS A 152 -9.07 9.17 1.66
N GLY A 153 -9.91 9.99 2.31
CA GLY A 153 -10.83 9.54 3.36
C GLY A 153 -10.23 9.46 4.76
N VAL A 154 -8.97 9.86 4.92
CA VAL A 154 -8.29 9.90 6.22
C VAL A 154 -8.26 11.33 6.75
N VAL A 155 -8.60 11.52 8.03
CA VAL A 155 -8.50 12.79 8.72
C VAL A 155 -7.18 12.86 9.49
N VAL A 156 -6.40 13.92 9.22
CA VAL A 156 -5.14 14.22 9.92
C VAL A 156 -5.32 15.51 10.71
N ALA A 157 -5.21 15.44 12.04
CA ALA A 157 -5.24 16.61 12.89
C ALA A 157 -3.84 17.22 13.00
N VAL A 158 -3.74 18.53 12.81
CA VAL A 158 -2.50 19.31 12.94
C VAL A 158 -2.63 20.16 14.20
N LEU A 159 -1.97 19.71 15.27
CA LEU A 159 -1.90 20.42 16.54
C LEU A 159 -0.69 21.37 16.51
N ASP A 160 -0.92 22.66 16.20
CA ASP A 160 0.15 23.60 15.90
C ASP A 160 -0.30 25.07 16.15
N THR A 161 0.25 26.02 15.43
CA THR A 161 -0.10 27.46 15.50
C THR A 161 -1.41 27.82 14.78
N GLY A 162 -2.15 26.84 14.28
CA GLY A 162 -3.30 27.00 13.39
C GLY A 162 -2.94 26.68 11.93
N ILE A 163 -3.88 26.83 11.03
CA ILE A 163 -3.70 26.69 9.57
C ILE A 163 -4.38 27.87 8.89
N ALA A 164 -3.77 28.44 7.86
CA ALA A 164 -4.38 29.49 7.02
C ALA A 164 -5.30 28.82 5.98
N TYR A 165 -6.46 28.31 6.43
CA TYR A 165 -7.36 27.44 5.67
C TYR A 165 -8.67 28.07 5.24
N GLU A 166 -8.98 29.24 5.75
CA GLU A 166 -10.23 29.96 5.46
C GLU A 166 -10.01 31.48 5.40
N ASP A 167 -10.93 32.18 4.77
CA ASP A 167 -11.03 33.64 4.85
C ASP A 167 -11.92 33.98 6.04
N TYR A 168 -11.34 34.51 7.11
CA TYR A 168 -12.04 34.91 8.32
C TYR A 168 -11.37 36.13 8.94
N GLU A 169 -12.11 37.22 9.15
CA GLU A 169 -11.58 38.49 9.62
C GLU A 169 -10.36 38.95 8.79
N ASP A 170 -9.22 39.17 9.44
CA ASP A 170 -7.97 39.57 8.80
C ASP A 170 -7.17 38.37 8.22
N PHE A 171 -7.60 37.14 8.52
CA PHE A 171 -6.95 35.91 8.01
C PHE A 171 -7.38 35.60 6.57
N LYS A 172 -6.46 35.05 5.79
CA LYS A 172 -6.70 34.62 4.41
C LYS A 172 -6.23 33.21 4.18
N GLN A 173 -7.06 32.44 3.46
CA GLN A 173 -6.64 31.13 2.99
C GLN A 173 -5.43 31.27 2.07
N VAL A 174 -4.36 30.53 2.34
CA VAL A 174 -3.21 30.50 1.42
C VAL A 174 -3.61 29.81 0.10
N PRO A 175 -3.11 30.31 -1.05
CA PRO A 175 -3.54 29.84 -2.38
C PRO A 175 -3.44 28.33 -2.56
N ASP A 176 -2.36 27.75 -2.11
CA ASP A 176 -2.02 26.34 -2.34
C ASP A 176 -2.67 25.37 -1.31
N LEU A 177 -3.57 25.87 -0.48
CA LEU A 177 -4.53 25.07 0.30
C LEU A 177 -5.95 25.14 -0.26
N LYS A 178 -6.18 25.85 -1.38
CA LYS A 178 -7.48 25.88 -2.05
C LYS A 178 -7.81 24.51 -2.63
N GLY A 179 -9.02 24.03 -2.30
CA GLY A 179 -9.47 22.69 -2.73
C GLY A 179 -9.05 21.55 -1.81
N VAL A 180 -8.17 21.77 -0.85
CA VAL A 180 -7.90 20.85 0.25
C VAL A 180 -9.15 20.71 1.12
N LYS A 181 -9.41 19.50 1.60
CA LYS A 181 -10.56 19.24 2.45
C LYS A 181 -10.21 19.50 3.91
N PHE A 182 -11.10 20.22 4.58
CA PHE A 182 -11.01 20.47 6.01
C PHE A 182 -12.26 19.95 6.73
N VAL A 183 -12.06 19.47 7.95
CA VAL A 183 -13.14 19.25 8.92
C VAL A 183 -13.03 20.29 10.02
N GLN A 184 -14.13 20.50 10.76
CA GLN A 184 -14.16 21.44 11.85
C GLN A 184 -13.06 21.14 12.87
N GLY A 185 -12.19 22.12 13.05
CA GLY A 185 -11.14 22.15 14.06
C GLY A 185 -11.56 22.94 15.30
N TYR A 186 -10.55 23.34 16.09
CA TYR A 186 -10.75 24.17 17.27
C TYR A 186 -9.48 24.97 17.61
N ASP A 187 -9.67 26.20 18.06
CA ASP A 187 -8.62 27.05 18.61
C ASP A 187 -8.67 27.02 20.14
N PHE A 188 -7.73 26.29 20.76
CA PHE A 188 -7.59 26.20 22.21
C PHE A 188 -6.90 27.43 22.81
N VAL A 189 -6.30 28.30 21.99
CA VAL A 189 -5.64 29.51 22.46
C VAL A 189 -6.66 30.63 22.67
N ASN A 190 -7.63 30.75 21.74
CA ASN A 190 -8.65 31.80 21.74
C ASN A 190 -10.04 31.28 22.15
N ASP A 191 -10.19 29.96 22.36
CA ASP A 191 -11.42 29.28 22.77
C ASP A 191 -12.57 29.46 21.75
N ASP A 192 -12.26 29.23 20.46
CA ASP A 192 -13.23 29.36 19.36
C ASP A 192 -13.06 28.26 18.29
N VAL A 193 -13.79 28.35 17.19
CA VAL A 193 -13.82 27.35 16.13
C VAL A 193 -12.98 27.72 14.90
N HIS A 194 -12.29 28.85 14.95
CA HIS A 194 -11.51 29.43 13.85
C HIS A 194 -10.01 29.25 14.11
N ALA A 195 -9.50 28.03 13.94
CA ALA A 195 -8.10 27.70 14.19
C ALA A 195 -7.15 28.23 13.10
N ASN A 196 -7.25 29.55 12.80
CA ASN A 196 -6.40 30.23 11.84
C ASN A 196 -4.99 30.46 12.35
N ASP A 197 -4.03 30.48 11.42
CA ASP A 197 -2.61 30.63 11.71
C ASP A 197 -2.19 32.10 11.72
N ASP A 198 -1.53 32.52 12.79
CA ASP A 198 -0.96 33.86 12.98
C ASP A 198 0.59 33.81 13.13
N HIS A 199 1.20 32.65 12.86
CA HIS A 199 2.64 32.43 12.98
C HIS A 199 3.27 31.89 11.68
N GLY A 200 2.55 31.05 10.92
CA GLY A 200 2.98 30.43 9.68
C GLY A 200 3.58 29.03 9.82
N HIS A 201 3.87 28.56 11.05
CA HIS A 201 4.46 27.24 11.27
C HIS A 201 3.45 26.13 10.99
N GLY A 202 2.24 26.22 11.53
CA GLY A 202 1.20 25.19 11.37
C GLY A 202 0.70 25.10 9.92
N THR A 203 0.62 26.22 9.20
CA THR A 203 0.31 26.22 7.76
C THR A 203 1.37 25.48 6.94
N HIS A 204 2.65 25.72 7.22
CA HIS A 204 3.76 25.03 6.57
C HIS A 204 3.73 23.51 6.84
N VAL A 205 3.47 23.13 8.09
CA VAL A 205 3.32 21.72 8.52
C VAL A 205 2.14 21.06 7.80
N ALA A 206 0.98 21.74 7.78
CA ALA A 206 -0.22 21.27 7.08
C ALA A 206 0.03 21.09 5.56
N GLY A 207 0.77 22.02 4.96
CA GLY A 207 1.21 21.94 3.57
C GLY A 207 2.03 20.69 3.26
N THR A 208 2.97 20.35 4.13
CA THR A 208 3.75 19.11 3.96
C THR A 208 2.84 17.86 3.98
N ILE A 209 1.79 17.87 4.80
CA ILE A 209 0.83 16.75 4.85
C ILE A 209 -0.03 16.71 3.58
N ALA A 210 -0.69 17.82 3.24
CA ALA A 210 -1.78 17.78 2.25
C ALA A 210 -1.92 19.06 1.40
N GLN A 211 -0.80 19.70 1.04
CA GLN A 211 -0.81 20.80 0.07
C GLN A 211 -1.60 20.40 -1.19
N ALA A 212 -2.36 21.29 -1.76
CA ALA A 212 -3.06 21.04 -3.01
C ALA A 212 -2.03 20.67 -4.08
N THR A 213 -2.23 19.54 -4.74
CA THR A 213 -1.24 18.94 -5.62
C THR A 213 -1.81 18.72 -6.99
N ASN A 214 -1.02 18.91 -8.04
CA ASN A 214 -1.43 18.83 -9.44
C ASN A 214 -2.50 19.90 -9.78
N ASN A 215 -2.35 21.09 -9.19
CA ASN A 215 -3.23 22.24 -9.39
C ASN A 215 -2.59 23.31 -10.30
N GLY A 216 -1.34 23.11 -10.74
CA GLY A 216 -0.57 24.06 -11.56
C GLY A 216 -0.04 25.25 -10.76
N GLU A 217 -0.05 25.20 -9.43
CA GLU A 217 0.41 26.24 -8.52
C GLU A 217 1.36 25.64 -7.48
N GLY A 218 2.38 26.37 -7.09
CA GLY A 218 3.24 26.11 -5.94
C GLY A 218 3.88 24.73 -5.88
N VAL A 219 3.55 23.96 -4.83
CA VAL A 219 4.23 22.77 -4.36
C VAL A 219 3.26 21.63 -4.00
N ALA A 220 3.76 20.42 -3.86
CA ALA A 220 2.96 19.23 -3.55
C ALA A 220 2.97 18.87 -2.06
N GLY A 221 1.85 18.29 -1.58
CA GLY A 221 1.74 17.64 -0.28
C GLY A 221 1.87 16.11 -0.39
N VAL A 222 2.31 15.45 0.68
CA VAL A 222 2.54 13.99 0.72
C VAL A 222 1.24 13.19 0.57
N ALA A 223 0.20 13.53 1.34
CA ALA A 223 -1.11 12.86 1.34
C ALA A 223 -2.22 13.84 0.91
N PHE A 224 -2.09 14.39 -0.28
CA PHE A 224 -2.88 15.54 -0.76
C PHE A 224 -4.39 15.28 -0.99
N GLU A 225 -4.85 14.04 -0.88
CA GLU A 225 -6.30 13.73 -0.83
C GLU A 225 -6.80 13.48 0.60
N ALA A 226 -5.93 13.61 1.62
CA ALA A 226 -6.36 13.56 3.02
C ALA A 226 -7.22 14.78 3.39
N THR A 227 -7.92 14.66 4.50
CA THR A 227 -8.69 15.75 5.09
C THR A 227 -7.93 16.28 6.29
N LEU A 228 -7.73 17.59 6.39
CA LEU A 228 -7.05 18.22 7.52
C LEU A 228 -8.06 18.64 8.59
N MET A 229 -7.65 18.53 9.86
CA MET A 229 -8.34 19.09 11.01
C MET A 229 -7.42 20.14 11.64
N PRO A 230 -7.69 21.46 11.47
CA PRO A 230 -6.93 22.52 12.09
C PRO A 230 -7.15 22.52 13.60
N VAL A 231 -6.10 22.44 14.41
CA VAL A 231 -6.20 22.50 15.87
C VAL A 231 -5.11 23.42 16.39
N LYS A 232 -5.49 24.64 16.77
CA LYS A 232 -4.56 25.63 17.26
C LYS A 232 -4.33 25.45 18.76
N VAL A 233 -3.10 25.12 19.12
CA VAL A 233 -2.63 24.92 20.50
C VAL A 233 -1.42 25.80 20.84
N LEU A 234 -0.84 26.45 19.83
CA LEU A 234 0.27 27.37 19.95
C LEU A 234 -0.16 28.76 19.49
N ASN A 235 0.17 29.77 20.26
CA ASN A 235 -0.12 31.19 19.95
C ASN A 235 0.85 31.74 18.89
N HIS A 236 0.72 33.03 18.56
CA HIS A 236 1.55 33.73 17.58
C HIS A 236 3.06 33.80 17.93
N PHE A 237 3.45 33.44 19.16
CA PHE A 237 4.85 33.25 19.54
C PHE A 237 5.33 31.80 19.39
N GLY A 238 4.49 30.88 18.89
CA GLY A 238 4.80 29.46 18.81
C GLY A 238 4.81 28.75 20.16
N SER A 239 4.09 29.27 21.16
CA SER A 239 4.06 28.73 22.52
C SER A 239 2.65 28.33 22.94
N GLY A 240 2.52 27.24 23.69
CA GLY A 240 1.25 26.72 24.19
C GLY A 240 1.40 26.00 25.53
N THR A 241 0.29 25.60 26.12
CA THR A 241 0.27 24.94 27.43
C THR A 241 0.08 23.44 27.31
N SER A 242 0.58 22.69 28.29
CA SER A 242 0.35 21.24 28.34
C SER A 242 -1.13 20.86 28.55
N ALA A 243 -1.94 21.77 29.06
CA ALA A 243 -3.37 21.58 29.24
C ALA A 243 -4.08 21.64 27.88
N ASP A 244 -3.88 22.72 27.12
CA ASP A 244 -4.48 22.91 25.80
C ASP A 244 -4.07 21.79 24.83
N ILE A 245 -2.78 21.40 24.86
CA ILE A 245 -2.28 20.30 24.02
C ILE A 245 -2.94 18.97 24.39
N ALA A 246 -3.11 18.68 25.69
CA ALA A 246 -3.75 17.44 26.14
C ALA A 246 -5.23 17.38 25.77
N ASP A 247 -5.95 18.51 25.89
CA ASP A 247 -7.35 18.61 25.48
C ASP A 247 -7.49 18.52 23.96
N ALA A 248 -6.59 19.14 23.22
CA ALA A 248 -6.54 19.06 21.75
C ALA A 248 -6.29 17.62 21.25
N ILE A 249 -5.41 16.85 21.89
CA ILE A 249 -5.18 15.44 21.56
C ILE A 249 -6.48 14.64 21.73
N ARG A 250 -7.20 14.84 22.85
CA ARG A 250 -8.49 14.16 23.10
C ARG A 250 -9.56 14.60 22.12
N PHE A 251 -9.67 15.92 21.88
CA PHE A 251 -10.58 16.49 20.89
C PHE A 251 -10.37 15.88 19.52
N ALA A 252 -9.14 15.88 19.00
CA ALA A 252 -8.82 15.31 17.69
C ALA A 252 -9.22 13.84 17.59
N ALA A 253 -8.92 13.05 18.62
CA ALA A 253 -9.28 11.62 18.68
C ALA A 253 -10.81 11.41 18.70
N ASP A 254 -11.56 12.23 19.45
CA ASP A 254 -13.02 12.14 19.55
C ASP A 254 -13.73 12.64 18.29
N LYS A 255 -13.13 13.58 17.57
CA LYS A 255 -13.63 14.12 16.29
C LYS A 255 -13.25 13.29 15.07
N GLY A 256 -12.61 12.12 15.28
CA GLY A 256 -12.40 11.12 14.24
C GLY A 256 -11.10 11.26 13.45
N ALA A 257 -10.12 11.99 13.94
CA ALA A 257 -8.78 11.96 13.38
C ALA A 257 -8.23 10.52 13.42
N LYS A 258 -7.53 10.11 12.39
CA LYS A 258 -6.78 8.84 12.34
C LYS A 258 -5.30 9.06 12.65
N VAL A 259 -4.82 10.26 12.37
CA VAL A 259 -3.45 10.68 12.65
C VAL A 259 -3.48 12.03 13.36
N ILE A 260 -2.68 12.19 14.37
CA ILE A 260 -2.39 13.45 15.05
C ILE A 260 -0.93 13.81 14.77
N ASN A 261 -0.69 14.96 14.16
CA ASN A 261 0.63 15.53 13.97
C ASN A 261 0.91 16.57 15.05
N MET A 262 2.00 16.40 15.78
CA MET A 262 2.49 17.36 16.77
C MET A 262 3.91 17.79 16.41
N SER A 263 4.03 18.82 15.58
CA SER A 263 5.30 19.45 15.21
C SER A 263 5.76 20.44 16.29
N LEU A 264 5.68 20.01 17.54
CA LEU A 264 6.00 20.79 18.72
C LEU A 264 6.76 19.92 19.75
N GLY A 265 7.46 20.57 20.65
CA GLY A 265 8.20 19.88 21.70
C GLY A 265 8.79 20.87 22.71
N GLY A 266 9.36 20.32 23.76
CA GLY A 266 9.96 21.07 24.86
C GLY A 266 9.40 20.68 26.21
N GLY A 267 9.72 21.45 27.22
CA GLY A 267 9.22 21.22 28.57
C GLY A 267 9.69 19.91 29.20
N GLY A 268 9.10 19.56 30.30
CA GLY A 268 9.31 18.31 31.00
C GLY A 268 8.18 17.30 30.78
N HIS A 269 8.29 16.16 31.41
CA HIS A 269 7.22 15.18 31.42
C HIS A 269 5.93 15.77 32.04
N SER A 270 4.81 15.58 31.35
CA SER A 270 3.47 15.90 31.83
C SER A 270 2.61 14.64 31.84
N GLN A 271 2.11 14.27 33.02
CA GLN A 271 1.23 13.11 33.14
C GLN A 271 -0.09 13.30 32.38
N THR A 272 -0.58 14.55 32.30
CA THR A 272 -1.80 14.88 31.57
C THR A 272 -1.63 14.65 30.07
N MET A 273 -0.52 15.10 29.49
CA MET A 273 -0.20 14.84 28.08
C MET A 273 0.05 13.36 27.81
N ALA A 274 0.80 12.65 28.67
CA ALA A 274 1.02 11.22 28.53
C ALA A 274 -0.31 10.44 28.50
N SER A 275 -1.24 10.79 29.41
CA SER A 275 -2.57 10.18 29.43
C SER A 275 -3.42 10.53 28.21
N ALA A 276 -3.23 11.71 27.61
CA ALA A 276 -3.92 12.09 26.38
C ALA A 276 -3.39 11.32 25.15
N VAL A 277 -2.07 11.12 25.05
CA VAL A 277 -1.45 10.28 24.00
C VAL A 277 -1.95 8.84 24.12
N GLU A 278 -1.95 8.27 25.32
CA GLU A 278 -2.49 6.92 25.57
C GLU A 278 -3.99 6.83 25.18
N TYR A 279 -4.78 7.85 25.50
CA TYR A 279 -6.19 7.92 25.13
C TYR A 279 -6.38 7.90 23.61
N ALA A 280 -5.65 8.74 22.87
CA ALA A 280 -5.71 8.78 21.40
C ALA A 280 -5.34 7.42 20.81
N ARG A 281 -4.27 6.78 21.30
CA ARG A 281 -3.87 5.45 20.86
C ARG A 281 -4.96 4.40 21.10
N LYS A 282 -5.60 4.39 22.26
CA LYS A 282 -6.73 3.49 22.58
C LYS A 282 -7.95 3.72 21.68
N LYS A 283 -8.12 4.94 21.17
CA LYS A 283 -9.14 5.28 20.17
C LYS A 283 -8.75 4.87 18.73
N GLY A 284 -7.58 4.28 18.53
CA GLY A 284 -7.09 3.85 17.23
C GLY A 284 -6.48 4.98 16.40
N VAL A 285 -5.91 6.00 17.06
CA VAL A 285 -5.28 7.17 16.43
C VAL A 285 -3.76 7.06 16.56
N THR A 286 -3.05 7.20 15.46
CA THR A 286 -1.58 7.30 15.45
C THR A 286 -1.16 8.71 15.80
N VAL A 287 -0.32 8.84 16.83
CA VAL A 287 0.23 10.12 17.28
C VAL A 287 1.68 10.22 16.79
N VAL A 288 2.01 11.26 16.04
CA VAL A 288 3.36 11.49 15.49
C VAL A 288 3.89 12.79 16.05
N ALA A 289 5.10 12.78 16.60
CA ALA A 289 5.65 13.93 17.30
C ALA A 289 7.14 14.20 16.99
N ALA A 290 7.54 15.46 17.02
CA ALA A 290 8.88 15.93 16.74
C ALA A 290 9.86 15.62 17.88
N ALA A 291 11.02 15.03 17.57
CA ALA A 291 12.03 14.65 18.57
C ALA A 291 12.69 15.84 19.29
N GLY A 292 12.60 17.04 18.71
CA GLY A 292 13.21 18.27 19.24
C GLY A 292 14.40 18.75 18.41
N ASN A 293 14.79 20.01 18.63
CA ASN A 293 15.79 20.72 17.82
C ASN A 293 17.01 21.17 18.61
N ALA A 294 17.35 20.47 19.69
CA ALA A 294 18.46 20.84 20.58
C ALA A 294 19.79 20.16 20.20
N GLY A 295 19.84 19.26 19.20
CA GLY A 295 21.05 18.52 18.80
C GLY A 295 21.61 17.65 19.93
N ARG A 296 20.77 17.06 20.78
CA ARG A 296 21.19 16.34 21.98
C ARG A 296 20.69 14.90 21.98
N PRO A 297 21.37 13.98 22.70
CA PRO A 297 20.95 12.59 22.86
C PRO A 297 19.79 12.46 23.87
N ARG A 298 18.71 13.19 23.62
CA ARG A 298 17.49 13.22 24.41
C ARG A 298 16.30 13.62 23.53
N VAL A 299 15.37 12.69 23.36
CA VAL A 299 14.08 12.98 22.70
C VAL A 299 13.21 13.83 23.64
N GLU A 300 12.61 14.88 23.09
CA GLU A 300 11.74 15.79 23.84
C GLU A 300 10.29 15.25 23.94
N PHE A 301 9.54 15.76 24.92
CA PHE A 301 8.11 15.49 25.00
C PHE A 301 7.33 16.45 24.08
N PRO A 302 6.26 15.94 23.41
CA PRO A 302 5.55 14.67 23.62
C PRO A 302 6.11 13.45 22.88
N ALA A 303 7.12 13.58 22.00
CA ALA A 303 7.66 12.47 21.23
C ALA A 303 8.19 11.31 22.11
N ALA A 304 8.75 11.63 23.28
CA ALA A 304 9.27 10.63 24.21
C ALA A 304 8.18 9.87 24.99
N TYR A 305 6.88 10.13 24.80
CA TYR A 305 5.84 9.34 25.43
C TYR A 305 5.65 7.98 24.74
N PRO A 306 5.47 6.90 25.50
CA PRO A 306 5.04 5.63 24.93
C PRO A 306 3.73 5.79 24.15
N GLY A 307 3.70 5.31 22.91
CA GLY A 307 2.55 5.42 22.02
C GLY A 307 2.54 6.66 21.11
N ALA A 308 3.56 7.50 21.18
CA ALA A 308 3.86 8.48 20.14
C ALA A 308 4.97 7.92 19.23
N VAL A 309 4.89 8.20 17.93
CA VAL A 309 5.96 7.95 16.97
C VAL A 309 6.90 9.15 16.97
N ALA A 310 8.10 8.95 17.50
CA ALA A 310 9.12 9.98 17.63
C ALA A 310 9.93 10.14 16.32
N VAL A 311 10.02 11.38 15.80
CA VAL A 311 10.59 11.65 14.48
C VAL A 311 11.82 12.55 14.57
N SER A 312 12.98 12.09 14.07
CA SER A 312 14.18 12.90 13.85
C SER A 312 14.23 13.51 12.45
N ALA A 313 15.10 14.49 12.27
CA ALA A 313 15.24 15.23 11.02
C ALA A 313 16.52 14.89 10.27
N VAL A 314 16.42 14.66 8.95
CA VAL A 314 17.55 14.56 8.04
C VAL A 314 17.55 15.66 6.99
N GLY A 315 18.74 15.98 6.48
CA GLY A 315 18.93 16.87 5.34
C GLY A 315 18.85 16.16 3.99
N PRO A 316 19.10 16.87 2.87
CA PRO A 316 19.00 16.34 1.51
C PRO A 316 19.88 15.11 1.21
N GLU A 317 20.98 14.96 1.93
CA GLU A 317 21.91 13.84 1.79
C GLU A 317 21.54 12.62 2.67
N GLY A 318 20.41 12.68 3.39
CA GLY A 318 19.99 11.64 4.32
C GLY A 318 20.75 11.62 5.65
N ALA A 319 21.70 12.54 5.85
CA ALA A 319 22.42 12.67 7.10
C ALA A 319 21.56 13.35 8.17
N LEU A 320 21.73 12.92 9.44
CA LEU A 320 21.06 13.54 10.59
C LEU A 320 21.36 15.04 10.61
N ALA A 321 20.32 15.87 10.69
CA ALA A 321 20.49 17.32 10.79
C ALA A 321 21.11 17.68 12.14
N PRO A 322 22.10 18.60 12.19
CA PRO A 322 22.84 18.88 13.43
C PRO A 322 22.01 19.37 14.60
N TYR A 323 20.86 19.96 14.30
CA TYR A 323 19.90 20.41 15.32
C TYR A 323 19.00 19.28 15.83
N SER A 324 18.87 18.17 15.09
CA SER A 324 17.94 17.11 15.46
C SER A 324 18.33 16.48 16.79
N SER A 325 17.37 16.44 17.72
CA SER A 325 17.49 15.61 18.92
C SER A 325 17.32 14.14 18.54
N TYR A 326 17.97 13.24 19.31
CA TYR A 326 17.99 11.80 19.08
C TYR A 326 18.03 11.04 20.40
N GLY A 327 17.87 9.74 20.38
CA GLY A 327 17.91 8.89 21.59
C GLY A 327 17.13 7.59 21.42
N LYS A 328 17.14 6.80 22.48
CA LYS A 328 16.53 5.46 22.49
C LYS A 328 15.00 5.45 22.25
N GLU A 329 14.31 6.56 22.52
CA GLU A 329 12.88 6.72 22.28
C GLU A 329 12.55 7.05 20.81
N LEU A 330 13.57 7.31 19.99
CA LEU A 330 13.36 7.67 18.58
C LEU A 330 12.87 6.48 17.77
N ASP A 331 11.89 6.69 16.90
CA ASP A 331 11.30 5.62 16.11
C ASP A 331 11.71 5.66 14.63
N ILE A 332 11.77 6.85 14.01
CA ILE A 332 12.04 6.97 12.57
C ILE A 332 12.63 8.35 12.25
N ALA A 333 13.44 8.40 11.20
CA ALA A 333 13.97 9.64 10.65
C ALA A 333 13.24 10.03 9.36
N ALA A 334 13.02 11.33 9.15
CA ALA A 334 12.36 11.85 7.96
C ALA A 334 12.97 13.19 7.49
N PRO A 335 12.66 13.64 6.25
CA PRO A 335 13.17 14.92 5.75
C PRO A 335 12.73 16.10 6.63
N GLY A 336 13.65 16.73 7.32
CA GLY A 336 13.43 17.92 8.13
C GLY A 336 14.17 19.15 7.62
N GLY A 337 15.07 18.94 6.67
CA GLY A 337 15.90 19.98 6.06
C GLY A 337 17.21 20.24 6.79
N ASP A 338 18.18 20.75 6.04
CA ASP A 338 19.44 21.29 6.53
C ASP A 338 19.84 22.50 5.66
N LYS A 339 19.66 23.69 6.18
CA LYS A 339 19.87 24.95 5.46
C LYS A 339 21.30 25.48 5.55
N ARG A 340 22.25 24.71 6.10
CA ARG A 340 23.65 25.14 6.18
C ARG A 340 24.30 25.40 4.79
N GLN A 341 23.75 24.77 3.74
CA GLN A 341 24.17 24.97 2.35
C GLN A 341 23.22 25.84 1.54
N GLY A 342 22.26 26.52 2.19
CA GLY A 342 21.29 27.41 1.56
C GLY A 342 19.84 26.93 1.71
N ASP A 343 18.92 27.79 1.27
CA ASP A 343 17.48 27.55 1.43
C ASP A 343 16.97 26.31 0.70
N GLN A 344 17.62 25.89 -0.38
CA GLN A 344 17.31 24.67 -1.11
C GLN A 344 17.46 23.38 -0.27
N GLY A 345 18.22 23.43 0.83
CA GLY A 345 18.32 22.33 1.78
C GLY A 345 17.14 22.25 2.76
N GLY A 346 16.28 23.25 2.79
CA GLY A 346 15.06 23.26 3.60
C GLY A 346 13.88 22.51 2.96
N ILE A 347 12.77 22.46 3.68
CA ILE A 347 11.50 21.93 3.22
C ILE A 347 10.66 23.10 2.72
N LEU A 348 10.33 23.10 1.43
CA LEU A 348 9.59 24.19 0.78
C LEU A 348 8.10 23.92 0.84
N GLN A 349 7.33 24.88 1.39
CA GLN A 349 5.87 24.86 1.42
C GLN A 349 5.27 26.27 1.31
N ASN A 350 3.97 26.33 0.99
CA ASN A 350 3.19 27.56 1.08
C ASN A 350 2.82 27.82 2.54
N THR A 351 2.99 29.07 2.97
CA THR A 351 2.63 29.52 4.32
C THR A 351 2.29 31.02 4.32
N ILE A 352 2.10 31.60 5.47
CA ILE A 352 1.87 33.04 5.66
C ILE A 352 3.15 33.78 6.06
N ASP A 353 3.23 35.09 5.80
CA ASP A 353 4.24 35.96 6.40
C ASP A 353 3.87 36.23 7.87
N PRO A 354 4.72 35.87 8.85
CA PRO A 354 4.40 36.10 10.28
C PRO A 354 4.16 37.55 10.64
N ARG A 355 4.57 38.50 9.79
CA ARG A 355 4.36 39.96 9.99
C ARG A 355 3.05 40.43 9.38
N ASP A 356 2.43 39.66 8.52
CA ASP A 356 1.18 39.94 7.84
C ASP A 356 0.47 38.61 7.51
N PRO A 357 -0.38 38.09 8.41
CA PRO A 357 -1.06 36.82 8.23
C PRO A 357 -1.95 36.72 6.98
N ALA A 358 -2.36 37.88 6.43
CA ALA A 358 -3.09 37.94 5.17
C ALA A 358 -2.21 37.71 3.93
N ARG A 359 -0.88 37.76 4.10
CA ARG A 359 0.08 37.61 3.02
C ARG A 359 0.61 36.19 2.92
N SER A 360 0.31 35.53 1.80
CA SER A 360 0.87 34.22 1.47
C SER A 360 2.31 34.31 0.95
N ILE A 361 3.16 33.37 1.35
CA ILE A 361 4.53 33.19 0.87
C ILE A 361 4.87 31.70 0.68
N TYR A 362 5.83 31.41 -0.19
CA TYR A 362 6.50 30.12 -0.22
C TYR A 362 7.84 30.25 0.55
N ALA A 363 8.04 29.38 1.52
CA ALA A 363 9.20 29.46 2.39
C ALA A 363 9.81 28.08 2.65
N SER A 364 11.15 28.03 2.72
CA SER A 364 11.90 26.84 3.10
C SER A 364 12.19 26.86 4.59
N PHE A 365 11.61 25.92 5.34
CA PHE A 365 11.86 25.73 6.78
C PHE A 365 12.75 24.52 7.04
N GLN A 366 13.34 24.46 8.24
CA GLN A 366 14.05 23.30 8.73
C GLN A 366 13.70 23.02 10.19
N GLY A 367 13.67 21.76 10.59
CA GLY A 367 13.35 21.32 11.94
C GLY A 367 12.81 19.90 11.98
N THR A 368 12.84 19.26 13.15
CA THR A 368 12.07 18.02 13.38
C THR A 368 10.57 18.27 13.19
N SER A 369 10.13 19.53 13.31
CA SER A 369 8.78 20.00 12.97
C SER A 369 8.42 19.78 11.49
N MET A 370 9.40 19.83 10.56
CA MET A 370 9.16 19.58 9.13
C MET A 370 9.29 18.09 8.80
N ALA A 371 10.05 17.34 9.59
CA ALA A 371 10.17 15.87 9.45
C ALA A 371 8.87 15.15 9.88
N THR A 372 8.27 15.57 10.98
CA THR A 372 7.07 14.97 11.59
C THR A 372 5.89 14.87 10.62
N PRO A 373 5.50 15.91 9.86
CA PRO A 373 4.40 15.84 8.94
C PRO A 373 4.62 14.88 7.76
N HIS A 374 5.85 14.60 7.37
CA HIS A 374 6.12 13.55 6.38
C HIS A 374 5.70 12.17 6.91
N VAL A 375 6.04 11.86 8.17
CA VAL A 375 5.65 10.59 8.81
C VAL A 375 4.14 10.55 9.04
N ALA A 376 3.54 11.64 9.50
CA ALA A 376 2.09 11.74 9.70
C ALA A 376 1.31 11.54 8.38
N ALA A 377 1.81 12.10 7.29
CA ALA A 377 1.20 11.93 5.98
C ALA A 377 1.36 10.50 5.44
N VAL A 378 2.52 9.86 5.61
CA VAL A 378 2.69 8.44 5.24
C VAL A 378 1.81 7.55 6.12
N ALA A 379 1.65 7.86 7.41
CA ALA A 379 0.66 7.18 8.26
C ALA A 379 -0.77 7.31 7.70
N ALA A 380 -1.14 8.50 7.17
CA ALA A 380 -2.42 8.68 6.50
C ALA A 380 -2.55 7.85 5.21
N LEU A 381 -1.47 7.71 4.42
CA LEU A 381 -1.46 6.79 3.27
C LEU A 381 -1.68 5.34 3.70
N LEU A 382 -1.07 4.91 4.81
CA LEU A 382 -1.23 3.55 5.34
C LEU A 382 -2.68 3.31 5.82
N TYR A 383 -3.31 4.26 6.49
CA TYR A 383 -4.75 4.16 6.82
C TYR A 383 -5.63 4.12 5.57
N ALA A 384 -5.34 4.93 4.56
CA ALA A 384 -6.05 4.91 3.28
C ALA A 384 -5.85 3.59 2.52
N ALA A 385 -4.73 2.91 2.74
CA ALA A 385 -4.43 1.58 2.21
C ALA A 385 -5.07 0.44 3.02
N GLY A 386 -5.70 0.74 4.18
CA GLY A 386 -6.47 -0.21 4.97
C GLY A 386 -5.86 -0.63 6.30
N ALA A 387 -4.84 0.10 6.80
CA ALA A 387 -4.34 -0.15 8.15
C ALA A 387 -5.46 -0.03 9.20
N SER A 388 -5.54 -0.97 10.10
CA SER A 388 -6.63 -1.10 11.08
C SER A 388 -6.44 -0.22 12.32
N GLY A 389 -5.20 0.16 12.63
CA GLY A 389 -4.87 0.95 13.81
C GLY A 389 -3.40 1.32 13.92
N PRO A 390 -3.02 2.00 15.02
CA PRO A 390 -1.65 2.50 15.23
C PRO A 390 -0.57 1.42 15.15
N ASP A 391 -0.81 0.26 15.73
CA ASP A 391 0.17 -0.84 15.76
C ASP A 391 0.54 -1.33 14.37
N GLU A 392 -0.43 -1.38 13.46
CA GLU A 392 -0.22 -1.80 12.08
C GLU A 392 0.47 -0.70 11.26
N VAL A 393 0.10 0.55 11.50
CA VAL A 393 0.77 1.72 10.90
C VAL A 393 2.24 1.77 11.30
N GLU A 394 2.55 1.68 12.60
CA GLU A 394 3.91 1.68 13.13
C GLU A 394 4.73 0.52 12.56
N LYS A 395 4.16 -0.69 12.59
CA LYS A 395 4.82 -1.87 12.00
C LYS A 395 5.16 -1.66 10.52
N ALA A 396 4.26 -1.08 9.75
CA ALA A 396 4.48 -0.81 8.32
C ALA A 396 5.52 0.29 8.10
N LEU A 397 5.48 1.38 8.88
CA LEU A 397 6.48 2.44 8.86
C LEU A 397 7.89 1.90 9.15
N TYR A 398 8.03 1.09 10.21
CA TYR A 398 9.33 0.58 10.65
C TYR A 398 9.88 -0.50 9.71
N ALA A 399 9.03 -1.38 9.20
CA ALA A 399 9.43 -2.40 8.23
C ALA A 399 9.80 -1.81 6.85
N GLY A 400 9.14 -0.71 6.46
CA GLY A 400 9.43 0.01 5.22
C GLY A 400 10.59 1.00 5.30
N ALA A 401 11.09 1.31 6.50
CA ALA A 401 12.18 2.26 6.67
C ALA A 401 13.48 1.77 6.03
N VAL A 402 14.21 2.67 5.38
CA VAL A 402 15.53 2.37 4.79
C VAL A 402 16.58 2.35 5.88
N ARG A 403 17.16 1.19 6.14
CA ARG A 403 18.17 1.00 7.18
C ARG A 403 19.43 1.80 6.88
N VAL A 404 19.91 2.52 7.88
CA VAL A 404 21.16 3.27 7.79
C VAL A 404 22.31 2.38 8.24
N ASN A 405 23.37 2.28 7.42
CA ASN A 405 24.52 1.42 7.66
C ASN A 405 24.18 -0.05 7.96
N GLY A 406 23.06 -0.56 7.44
CA GLY A 406 22.60 -1.93 7.65
C GLY A 406 22.10 -2.24 9.07
N GLN A 407 22.02 -1.26 9.96
CA GLN A 407 21.56 -1.45 11.34
C GLN A 407 20.02 -1.47 11.40
N GLU A 408 19.48 -2.35 12.24
CA GLU A 408 18.02 -2.47 12.40
C GLU A 408 17.41 -1.27 13.13
N ARG A 409 18.18 -0.67 14.05
CA ARG A 409 17.78 0.51 14.82
C ARG A 409 19.00 1.25 15.33
N THR A 410 18.92 2.58 15.33
CA THR A 410 19.94 3.47 15.92
C THR A 410 19.26 4.55 16.76
N ASP A 411 19.99 5.18 17.67
CA ASP A 411 19.47 6.31 18.45
C ASP A 411 19.24 7.56 17.60
N GLU A 412 19.87 7.66 16.42
CA GLU A 412 19.82 8.82 15.52
C GLU A 412 18.72 8.73 14.46
N TYR A 413 18.41 7.49 14.00
CA TYR A 413 17.50 7.24 12.90
C TYR A 413 16.30 6.34 13.28
N GLY A 414 16.23 5.89 14.54
CA GLY A 414 15.24 4.88 14.91
C GLY A 414 15.38 3.63 14.04
N HIS A 415 14.30 3.19 13.41
CA HIS A 415 14.27 2.06 12.48
C HIS A 415 14.87 2.39 11.09
N GLY A 416 15.19 3.65 10.81
CA GLY A 416 15.79 4.10 9.56
C GLY A 416 15.12 5.34 8.97
N LEU A 417 15.43 5.62 7.70
CA LEU A 417 14.84 6.72 6.93
C LEU A 417 13.45 6.33 6.42
N LEU A 418 12.48 7.22 6.56
CA LEU A 418 11.12 7.06 6.04
C LEU A 418 11.14 6.76 4.53
N ASN A 419 10.36 5.75 4.12
CA ASN A 419 10.10 5.46 2.72
C ASN A 419 8.62 5.09 2.53
N ALA A 420 7.87 5.94 1.88
CA ALA A 420 6.42 5.80 1.73
C ALA A 420 6.04 4.55 0.91
N GLN A 421 6.74 4.30 -0.20
CA GLN A 421 6.47 3.15 -1.06
C GLN A 421 6.72 1.83 -0.31
N LYS A 422 7.88 1.68 0.33
CA LYS A 422 8.20 0.47 1.11
C LYS A 422 7.28 0.28 2.30
N SER A 423 6.83 1.37 2.94
CA SER A 423 5.84 1.28 4.04
C SER A 423 4.49 0.77 3.53
N LEU A 424 4.02 1.21 2.37
CA LEU A 424 2.80 0.71 1.73
C LEU A 424 2.95 -0.76 1.31
N GLU A 425 4.11 -1.15 0.80
CA GLU A 425 4.44 -2.54 0.47
C GLU A 425 4.47 -3.41 1.72
N ALA A 426 5.09 -2.94 2.81
CA ALA A 426 5.14 -3.66 4.08
C ALA A 426 3.74 -3.87 4.69
N LEU A 427 2.85 -2.89 4.57
CA LEU A 427 1.45 -3.05 4.96
C LEU A 427 0.75 -4.13 4.12
N GLY A 428 0.98 -4.13 2.82
CA GLY A 428 0.40 -5.12 1.90
C GLY A 428 1.06 -6.50 1.95
N GLY A 429 2.31 -6.59 2.42
CA GLY A 429 3.07 -7.85 2.58
C GLY A 429 2.78 -8.60 3.89
N GLY A 430 2.22 -7.93 4.89
CA GLY A 430 1.64 -8.62 6.03
C GLY A 430 0.42 -9.40 5.56
N ALA A 431 0.48 -10.73 5.58
CA ALA A 431 -0.69 -11.57 5.36
C ALA A 431 -1.74 -11.13 6.37
N LEU A 432 -2.72 -10.33 5.92
CA LEU A 432 -3.95 -10.15 6.67
C LEU A 432 -4.57 -11.53 6.75
N ILE A 433 -4.28 -12.24 7.86
CA ILE A 433 -4.98 -13.48 8.14
C ILE A 433 -6.43 -13.04 8.37
N PRO A 434 -7.35 -13.37 7.49
CA PRO A 434 -8.73 -12.99 7.71
C PRO A 434 -9.35 -13.93 8.76
N TRP A 435 -8.79 -13.91 9.98
CA TRP A 435 -9.35 -14.65 11.11
C TRP A 435 -10.87 -14.48 11.21
N PRO A 436 -11.43 -13.27 10.98
CA PRO A 436 -12.89 -13.12 10.92
C PRO A 436 -13.56 -13.98 9.84
N SER A 437 -12.95 -14.19 8.67
CA SER A 437 -13.54 -15.05 7.64
C SER A 437 -13.58 -16.53 8.06
N ALA A 438 -12.61 -17.00 8.84
CA ALA A 438 -12.64 -18.34 9.42
C ALA A 438 -13.77 -18.48 10.43
N TRP A 439 -14.04 -17.48 11.27
CA TRP A 439 -15.18 -17.47 12.18
C TRP A 439 -16.52 -17.48 11.44
N TRP A 440 -16.63 -16.73 10.34
CA TRP A 440 -17.82 -16.78 9.49
C TRP A 440 -18.01 -18.17 8.86
N ALA A 441 -16.94 -18.82 8.37
CA ALA A 441 -17.02 -20.18 7.85
C ALA A 441 -17.44 -21.17 8.93
N LEU A 442 -16.93 -21.05 10.17
CA LEU A 442 -17.36 -21.86 11.30
C LEU A 442 -18.80 -21.60 11.69
N ALA A 443 -19.26 -20.35 11.68
CA ALA A 443 -20.66 -20.01 11.94
C ALA A 443 -21.59 -20.63 10.89
N PHE A 444 -21.25 -20.59 9.60
CA PHE A 444 -22.01 -21.24 8.54
C PHE A 444 -21.93 -22.76 8.61
N LEU A 445 -20.78 -23.31 9.02
CA LEU A 445 -20.66 -24.74 9.30
C LEU A 445 -21.65 -25.15 10.41
N ALA A 446 -21.66 -24.40 11.52
CA ALA A 446 -22.62 -24.64 12.61
C ALA A 446 -24.07 -24.53 12.13
N LEU A 447 -24.40 -23.54 11.30
CA LEU A 447 -25.73 -23.37 10.69
C LEU A 447 -26.08 -24.56 9.78
N ILE A 448 -25.16 -25.03 8.96
CA ILE A 448 -25.33 -26.22 8.12
C ILE A 448 -25.57 -27.46 9.00
N LEU A 449 -24.78 -27.64 10.05
CA LEU A 449 -24.94 -28.74 10.99
C LEU A 449 -26.27 -28.71 11.71
N LEU A 450 -26.70 -27.54 12.19
CA LEU A 450 -27.99 -27.35 12.85
C LEU A 450 -29.19 -27.63 11.89
N THR A 451 -29.06 -27.24 10.62
CA THR A 451 -30.10 -27.45 9.62
C THR A 451 -30.20 -28.89 9.11
N LEU A 452 -29.03 -29.58 9.07
CA LEU A 452 -28.94 -30.98 8.64
C LEU A 452 -29.09 -31.96 9.81
N GLY A 453 -28.65 -31.61 11.02
CA GLY A 453 -28.71 -32.44 12.22
C GLY A 453 -30.13 -32.64 12.77
N ARG A 454 -31.07 -31.79 12.39
CA ARG A 454 -32.51 -31.99 12.71
C ARG A 454 -33.14 -33.20 11.98
N ARG A 455 -32.44 -33.81 11.04
CA ARG A 455 -32.83 -35.05 10.36
C ARG A 455 -31.75 -36.11 10.59
N GLU A 456 -31.80 -36.76 11.75
CA GLU A 456 -31.13 -38.00 12.15
C GLU A 456 -30.20 -38.67 11.12
N ARG A 457 -28.86 -38.48 11.22
CA ARG A 457 -27.89 -39.37 10.56
C ARG A 457 -26.49 -39.27 11.16
N PRO A 458 -25.93 -40.38 11.66
CA PRO A 458 -24.62 -40.44 12.33
C PRO A 458 -23.38 -40.41 11.41
N GLY A 459 -23.45 -40.01 10.18
CA GLY A 459 -22.32 -40.05 9.23
C GLY A 459 -21.70 -38.69 8.86
N TYR A 460 -22.34 -37.59 9.21
CA TYR A 460 -21.90 -36.24 8.78
C TYR A 460 -20.64 -35.75 9.48
N PHE A 461 -20.50 -36.00 10.78
CA PHE A 461 -19.32 -35.59 11.56
C PHE A 461 -18.02 -36.19 11.01
N ASN A 462 -18.06 -37.41 10.49
CA ASN A 462 -16.87 -38.06 9.92
C ASN A 462 -16.39 -37.39 8.64
N ILE A 463 -17.28 -36.81 7.83
CA ILE A 463 -16.91 -36.11 6.58
C ILE A 463 -16.28 -34.76 6.89
N LEU A 464 -16.84 -34.01 7.85
CA LEU A 464 -16.39 -32.66 8.20
C LEU A 464 -15.03 -32.66 8.93
N ALA A 465 -14.68 -33.77 9.56
CA ALA A 465 -13.38 -33.97 10.21
C ALA A 465 -12.31 -34.51 9.27
N THR A 466 -12.61 -34.75 7.99
CA THR A 466 -11.61 -35.29 7.06
C THR A 466 -10.66 -34.22 6.54
N PRO A 467 -9.37 -34.54 6.31
CA PRO A 467 -8.44 -33.61 5.66
C PRO A 467 -8.94 -33.13 4.29
N SER A 468 -9.65 -33.98 3.55
CA SER A 468 -10.23 -33.65 2.25
C SER A 468 -11.30 -32.55 2.32
N PHE A 469 -11.94 -32.34 3.48
CA PHE A 469 -12.84 -31.22 3.72
C PHE A 469 -12.12 -30.01 4.32
N LEU A 470 -11.29 -30.23 5.35
CA LEU A 470 -10.66 -29.16 6.14
C LEU A 470 -9.61 -28.39 5.33
N VAL A 471 -8.79 -29.04 4.54
CA VAL A 471 -7.75 -28.37 3.74
C VAL A 471 -8.35 -27.38 2.73
N PRO A 472 -9.31 -27.76 1.86
CA PRO A 472 -9.97 -26.79 0.98
C PRO A 472 -10.74 -25.68 1.70
N LEU A 473 -11.33 -25.99 2.86
CA LEU A 473 -11.99 -24.98 3.71
C LEU A 473 -10.99 -23.92 4.14
N CYS A 474 -9.83 -24.33 4.70
CA CYS A 474 -8.78 -23.40 5.14
C CYS A 474 -8.20 -22.62 3.98
N LEU A 475 -7.87 -23.25 2.87
CA LEU A 475 -7.34 -22.57 1.67
C LEU A 475 -8.29 -21.52 1.12
N ALA A 476 -9.60 -21.75 1.22
CA ALA A 476 -10.59 -20.80 0.74
C ALA A 476 -10.88 -19.65 1.72
N THR A 477 -10.64 -19.84 3.04
CA THR A 477 -10.94 -18.82 4.07
C THR A 477 -9.75 -18.00 4.49
N VAL A 478 -8.64 -18.65 4.80
CA VAL A 478 -7.47 -18.01 5.44
C VAL A 478 -6.15 -18.33 4.71
N GLY A 479 -6.16 -19.23 3.73
CA GLY A 479 -4.93 -19.78 3.17
C GLY A 479 -4.18 -20.66 4.20
N VAL A 480 -2.96 -21.02 3.86
CA VAL A 480 -2.03 -21.69 4.78
C VAL A 480 -1.11 -20.63 5.39
N PHE A 481 -1.68 -19.80 6.26
CA PHE A 481 -1.05 -18.59 6.80
C PHE A 481 0.35 -18.81 7.42
N PHE A 482 0.63 -19.99 7.94
CA PHE A 482 1.93 -20.32 8.52
C PHE A 482 2.96 -20.76 7.45
N ALA A 483 2.56 -20.96 6.20
CA ALA A 483 3.49 -21.38 5.14
C ALA A 483 4.62 -20.35 4.96
N HIS A 484 4.31 -19.07 5.04
CA HIS A 484 5.30 -18.01 4.92
C HIS A 484 6.32 -18.02 6.07
N SER A 485 5.91 -18.34 7.30
CA SER A 485 6.83 -18.41 8.45
C SER A 485 7.77 -19.62 8.39
N TRP A 486 7.35 -20.71 7.73
CA TRP A 486 8.17 -21.92 7.59
C TRP A 486 9.06 -21.88 6.34
N PHE A 487 8.61 -21.24 5.28
CA PHE A 487 9.25 -21.26 3.96
C PHE A 487 9.54 -19.86 3.41
N GLY A 488 9.51 -18.83 4.26
CA GLY A 488 9.67 -17.41 3.87
C GLY A 488 11.03 -17.04 3.27
N GLY A 489 12.01 -17.96 3.29
CA GLY A 489 13.27 -17.83 2.56
C GLY A 489 13.25 -18.42 1.15
N ALA A 490 12.14 -19.00 0.70
CA ALA A 490 12.01 -19.54 -0.64
C ALA A 490 11.91 -18.40 -1.67
N SER A 491 12.71 -18.49 -2.74
CA SER A 491 12.72 -17.54 -3.86
C SER A 491 12.28 -18.23 -5.16
N GLY A 492 11.99 -17.44 -6.20
CA GLY A 492 11.54 -17.94 -7.48
C GLY A 492 10.18 -18.66 -7.39
N VAL A 493 9.95 -19.65 -8.23
CA VAL A 493 8.68 -20.41 -8.33
C VAL A 493 8.24 -20.98 -6.97
N ALA A 494 9.19 -21.40 -6.12
CA ALA A 494 8.88 -21.91 -4.79
C ALA A 494 8.34 -20.80 -3.87
N GLY A 495 8.89 -19.59 -3.95
CA GLY A 495 8.40 -18.41 -3.24
C GLY A 495 7.00 -18.02 -3.68
N ASP A 496 6.71 -18.03 -4.97
CA ASP A 496 5.38 -17.73 -5.52
C ASP A 496 4.33 -18.73 -5.05
N VAL A 497 4.67 -20.01 -5.02
CA VAL A 497 3.79 -21.05 -4.49
C VAL A 497 3.53 -20.84 -3.01
N VAL A 498 4.55 -20.52 -2.21
CA VAL A 498 4.40 -20.21 -0.78
C VAL A 498 3.50 -18.98 -0.59
N ASN A 499 3.70 -17.93 -1.36
CA ASN A 499 2.86 -16.72 -1.33
C ASN A 499 1.41 -17.05 -1.73
N ALA A 500 1.20 -17.83 -2.80
CA ALA A 500 -0.13 -18.22 -3.25
C ALA A 500 -0.89 -19.01 -2.19
N VAL A 501 -0.28 -20.05 -1.62
CA VAL A 501 -0.97 -20.89 -0.63
C VAL A 501 -1.15 -20.18 0.72
N SER A 502 -0.37 -19.14 1.00
CA SER A 502 -0.52 -18.31 2.21
C SER A 502 -1.73 -17.39 2.16
N LEU A 503 -2.28 -17.12 0.97
CA LEU A 503 -3.46 -16.27 0.77
C LEU A 503 -4.73 -17.12 0.60
N PRO A 504 -5.91 -16.60 1.00
CA PRO A 504 -7.20 -17.19 0.63
C PRO A 504 -7.35 -17.25 -0.90
N ILE A 505 -7.96 -18.32 -1.42
CA ILE A 505 -8.15 -18.48 -2.87
C ILE A 505 -8.82 -17.27 -3.53
N PRO A 506 -9.82 -16.59 -2.96
CA PRO A 506 -10.37 -15.37 -3.56
C PRO A 506 -9.34 -14.25 -3.75
N ASP A 507 -8.29 -14.20 -2.94
CA ASP A 507 -7.23 -13.21 -3.03
C ASP A 507 -6.08 -13.60 -4.00
N TRP A 508 -6.10 -14.79 -4.59
CA TRP A 508 -5.13 -15.20 -5.62
C TRP A 508 -5.11 -14.28 -6.85
N GLN A 509 -6.19 -13.54 -7.09
CA GLN A 509 -6.20 -12.50 -8.12
C GLN A 509 -5.03 -11.50 -8.00
N ARG A 510 -4.55 -11.24 -6.76
CA ARG A 510 -3.44 -10.33 -6.49
C ARG A 510 -2.11 -10.86 -7.02
N ILE A 511 -1.99 -12.19 -7.11
CA ILE A 511 -0.81 -12.86 -7.66
C ILE A 511 -0.91 -12.93 -9.18
N ILE A 512 -2.12 -13.26 -9.70
CA ILE A 512 -2.35 -13.50 -11.14
C ILE A 512 -2.39 -12.21 -11.93
N PHE A 513 -3.01 -11.14 -11.38
CA PHE A 513 -3.26 -9.86 -12.09
C PHE A 513 -2.57 -8.66 -11.44
N GLY A 514 -1.71 -8.89 -10.44
CA GLY A 514 -1.10 -7.83 -9.66
C GLY A 514 -2.05 -7.18 -8.64
N ARG A 515 -1.51 -6.25 -7.84
CA ARG A 515 -2.24 -5.56 -6.77
C ARG A 515 -3.08 -4.39 -7.33
N GLY A 516 -4.20 -4.70 -7.99
CA GLY A 516 -5.16 -3.68 -8.44
C GLY A 516 -5.95 -3.07 -7.26
N LYS A 517 -6.37 -1.80 -7.41
CA LYS A 517 -7.20 -1.08 -6.40
C LYS A 517 -8.59 -1.71 -6.18
N LEU A 518 -9.06 -2.50 -7.12
CA LEU A 518 -10.39 -3.10 -7.10
C LEU A 518 -10.27 -4.62 -7.22
N ALA A 519 -11.07 -5.34 -6.43
CA ALA A 519 -11.12 -6.78 -6.49
C ALA A 519 -11.83 -7.27 -7.77
N ASN A 520 -11.32 -8.35 -8.36
CA ASN A 520 -11.95 -8.95 -9.54
C ASN A 520 -13.24 -9.70 -9.12
N PRO A 521 -14.43 -9.33 -9.63
CA PRO A 521 -15.68 -9.93 -9.23
C PRO A 521 -15.77 -11.44 -9.50
N ILE A 522 -14.98 -11.98 -10.44
CA ILE A 522 -14.92 -13.43 -10.70
C ILE A 522 -14.35 -14.18 -9.49
N PHE A 523 -13.25 -13.68 -8.91
CA PHE A 523 -12.64 -14.28 -7.72
C PHE A 523 -13.46 -14.03 -6.46
N TYR A 524 -14.15 -12.88 -6.40
CA TYR A 524 -15.08 -12.53 -5.32
C TYR A 524 -16.51 -12.98 -5.65
N SER A 525 -16.65 -14.20 -6.13
CA SER A 525 -17.93 -14.79 -6.48
C SER A 525 -17.99 -16.30 -6.23
N ALA A 526 -19.17 -16.86 -6.37
CA ALA A 526 -19.41 -18.30 -6.33
C ALA A 526 -18.99 -19.02 -7.62
N LEU A 527 -18.48 -18.31 -8.63
CA LEU A 527 -18.19 -18.89 -9.94
C LEU A 527 -17.13 -20.00 -9.85
N PHE A 528 -16.04 -19.75 -9.10
CA PHE A 528 -14.95 -20.71 -8.95
C PHE A 528 -15.43 -22.02 -8.28
N PRO A 529 -16.07 -22.02 -7.09
CA PRO A 529 -16.62 -23.23 -6.51
C PRO A 529 -17.75 -23.85 -7.34
N LEU A 530 -18.54 -23.04 -8.07
CA LEU A 530 -19.60 -23.55 -8.94
C LEU A 530 -19.04 -24.35 -10.12
N VAL A 531 -18.04 -23.80 -10.84
CA VAL A 531 -17.40 -24.45 -11.98
C VAL A 531 -16.74 -25.77 -11.55
N LEU A 532 -15.96 -25.74 -10.48
CA LEU A 532 -15.33 -26.96 -9.95
C LEU A 532 -16.37 -28.01 -9.53
N SER A 533 -17.47 -27.59 -8.92
CA SER A 533 -18.55 -28.50 -8.51
C SER A 533 -19.26 -29.13 -9.70
N LEU A 534 -19.45 -28.41 -10.79
CA LEU A 534 -20.05 -28.95 -12.03
C LEU A 534 -19.14 -29.99 -12.69
N PHE A 535 -17.84 -29.74 -12.77
CA PHE A 535 -16.88 -30.71 -13.33
C PHE A 535 -16.76 -31.98 -12.48
N ALA A 536 -16.77 -31.83 -11.18
CA ALA A 536 -16.48 -32.93 -10.26
C ALA A 536 -17.75 -33.57 -9.65
N ILE A 537 -18.94 -33.19 -10.09
CA ILE A 537 -20.24 -33.69 -9.53
C ILE A 537 -20.36 -35.24 -9.62
N LYS A 538 -19.73 -35.83 -10.63
CA LYS A 538 -19.73 -37.27 -10.84
C LYS A 538 -18.75 -38.03 -9.91
N PHE A 539 -17.77 -37.34 -9.33
CA PHE A 539 -16.73 -37.92 -8.50
C PHE A 539 -17.10 -37.84 -7.02
N ARG A 540 -17.73 -38.90 -6.49
CA ARG A 540 -18.21 -38.95 -5.09
C ARG A 540 -17.10 -38.61 -4.07
N GLY A 541 -15.85 -39.07 -4.33
CA GLY A 541 -14.70 -38.82 -3.44
C GLY A 541 -14.30 -37.35 -3.31
N LEU A 542 -14.64 -36.48 -4.29
CA LEU A 542 -14.30 -35.05 -4.27
C LEU A 542 -15.36 -34.17 -3.59
N ARG A 543 -16.54 -34.73 -3.28
CA ARG A 543 -17.64 -33.96 -2.65
C ARG A 543 -17.26 -33.30 -1.33
N PRO A 544 -16.53 -33.93 -0.40
CA PRO A 544 -16.09 -33.27 0.82
C PRO A 544 -15.19 -32.07 0.53
N ALA A 545 -14.24 -32.19 -0.41
CA ALA A 545 -13.35 -31.12 -0.80
C ALA A 545 -14.08 -29.92 -1.40
N LEU A 546 -15.05 -30.17 -2.29
CA LEU A 546 -15.89 -29.14 -2.90
C LEU A 546 -16.84 -28.47 -1.89
N GLY A 547 -17.34 -29.26 -0.94
CA GLY A 547 -18.14 -28.76 0.17
C GLY A 547 -17.34 -27.83 1.08
N GLY A 548 -16.11 -28.22 1.46
CA GLY A 548 -15.20 -27.41 2.24
C GLY A 548 -14.78 -26.12 1.51
N LEU A 549 -14.40 -26.24 0.24
CA LEU A 549 -14.04 -25.11 -0.61
C LEU A 549 -15.20 -24.10 -0.70
N SER A 550 -16.41 -24.56 -1.02
CA SER A 550 -17.59 -23.71 -1.18
C SER A 550 -17.96 -23.03 0.13
N LEU A 551 -17.83 -23.72 1.26
CA LEU A 551 -18.07 -23.15 2.58
C LEU A 551 -17.02 -22.10 2.93
N GLY A 552 -15.76 -22.35 2.58
CA GLY A 552 -14.68 -21.39 2.75
C GLY A 552 -14.89 -20.11 1.96
N PHE A 553 -15.28 -20.22 0.69
CA PHE A 553 -15.69 -19.07 -0.11
C PHE A 553 -16.87 -18.32 0.50
N ALA A 554 -17.89 -19.01 0.99
CA ALA A 554 -19.01 -18.37 1.67
C ALA A 554 -18.57 -17.56 2.89
N GLY A 555 -17.68 -18.10 3.72
CA GLY A 555 -17.11 -17.40 4.88
C GLY A 555 -16.33 -16.16 4.49
N PHE A 556 -15.48 -16.27 3.48
CA PHE A 556 -14.69 -15.14 2.97
C PHE A 556 -15.56 -14.04 2.38
N LEU A 557 -16.53 -14.39 1.51
CA LEU A 557 -17.42 -13.41 0.87
C LEU A 557 -18.35 -12.73 1.88
N ALA A 558 -18.83 -13.45 2.89
CA ALA A 558 -19.64 -12.88 3.98
C ALA A 558 -18.83 -11.88 4.80
N TYR A 559 -17.57 -12.21 5.12
CA TYR A 559 -16.67 -11.29 5.78
C TYR A 559 -16.40 -10.04 4.94
N ALA A 560 -16.10 -10.21 3.64
CA ALA A 560 -15.90 -9.10 2.72
C ALA A 560 -17.15 -8.19 2.63
N ALA A 561 -18.35 -8.77 2.61
CA ALA A 561 -19.59 -8.00 2.62
C ALA A 561 -19.80 -7.22 3.93
N TRP A 562 -19.47 -7.84 5.07
CA TRP A 562 -19.62 -7.22 6.39
C TRP A 562 -18.59 -6.13 6.63
N SER A 563 -17.34 -6.35 6.26
CA SER A 563 -16.24 -5.39 6.43
C SER A 563 -16.28 -4.22 5.44
N LYS A 564 -17.25 -4.24 4.49
CA LYS A 564 -17.33 -3.28 3.36
C LYS A 564 -16.05 -3.19 2.53
N ALA A 565 -15.23 -4.20 2.55
CA ALA A 565 -14.03 -4.33 1.72
C ALA A 565 -14.36 -5.17 0.47
N PRO A 566 -13.54 -5.14 -0.54
CA PRO A 566 -13.03 -4.02 -1.33
C PRO A 566 -14.04 -3.59 -2.40
N GLY A 567 -13.83 -2.43 -3.04
CA GLY A 567 -14.57 -2.10 -4.27
C GLY A 567 -14.34 -3.19 -5.32
N LEU A 568 -15.41 -3.60 -6.00
CA LEU A 568 -15.32 -4.58 -7.09
C LEU A 568 -15.11 -3.88 -8.43
N ALA A 569 -14.12 -4.34 -9.21
CA ALA A 569 -13.87 -3.86 -10.56
C ALA A 569 -15.09 -4.14 -11.47
N TYR A 570 -15.26 -3.31 -12.48
CA TYR A 570 -16.33 -3.46 -13.50
C TYR A 570 -17.76 -3.40 -12.97
N MET A 571 -18.00 -3.02 -11.71
CA MET A 571 -19.35 -2.77 -11.20
C MET A 571 -19.82 -1.38 -11.65
N PRO A 572 -21.03 -1.26 -12.25
CA PRO A 572 -21.53 0.02 -12.75
C PRO A 572 -21.74 1.04 -11.60
N PHE A 573 -21.97 0.55 -10.38
CA PHE A 573 -22.12 1.36 -9.19
C PHE A 573 -21.45 0.69 -7.99
N THR A 574 -20.73 1.44 -7.19
CA THR A 574 -19.99 0.93 -6.01
C THR A 574 -20.91 0.29 -4.95
N PHE A 575 -22.17 0.76 -4.83
CA PHE A 575 -23.12 0.20 -3.88
C PHE A 575 -23.57 -1.23 -4.23
N LEU A 576 -23.36 -1.70 -5.46
CA LEU A 576 -23.69 -3.06 -5.88
C LEU A 576 -22.70 -4.12 -5.38
N ALA A 577 -21.54 -3.72 -4.90
CA ALA A 577 -20.51 -4.66 -4.42
C ALA A 577 -21.01 -5.51 -3.24
N VAL A 578 -21.65 -4.90 -2.25
CA VAL A 578 -22.19 -5.63 -1.08
C VAL A 578 -23.32 -6.60 -1.47
N PRO A 579 -24.37 -6.20 -2.22
CA PRO A 579 -25.36 -7.14 -2.75
C PRO A 579 -24.74 -8.30 -3.54
N TRP A 580 -23.75 -8.04 -4.39
CA TRP A 580 -23.01 -9.07 -5.12
C TRP A 580 -22.39 -10.11 -4.19
N LEU A 581 -21.66 -9.66 -3.18
CA LEU A 581 -21.01 -10.53 -2.20
C LEU A 581 -22.02 -11.36 -1.42
N VAL A 582 -23.14 -10.77 -0.99
CA VAL A 582 -24.21 -11.46 -0.26
C VAL A 582 -24.87 -12.54 -1.11
N VAL A 583 -25.22 -12.24 -2.37
CA VAL A 583 -25.81 -13.23 -3.29
C VAL A 583 -24.85 -14.39 -3.53
N ASN A 584 -23.57 -14.10 -3.79
CA ASN A 584 -22.56 -15.12 -4.03
C ASN A 584 -22.26 -15.96 -2.77
N THR A 585 -22.33 -15.36 -1.58
CA THR A 585 -22.29 -16.09 -0.30
C THR A 585 -23.42 -17.13 -0.22
N ALA A 586 -24.65 -16.72 -0.52
CA ALA A 586 -25.80 -17.62 -0.52
C ALA A 586 -25.65 -18.76 -1.54
N VAL A 587 -25.14 -18.47 -2.74
CA VAL A 587 -24.87 -19.49 -3.77
C VAL A 587 -23.78 -20.46 -3.29
N CYS A 588 -22.71 -20.00 -2.66
CA CYS A 588 -21.67 -20.86 -2.08
C CYS A 588 -22.22 -21.77 -0.98
N LEU A 589 -23.08 -21.26 -0.10
CA LEU A 589 -23.77 -22.07 0.92
C LEU A 589 -24.66 -23.15 0.31
N PHE A 590 -25.38 -22.80 -0.76
CA PHE A 590 -26.21 -23.76 -1.49
C PHE A 590 -25.34 -24.88 -2.11
N ILE A 591 -24.22 -24.53 -2.74
CA ILE A 591 -23.28 -25.50 -3.32
C ILE A 591 -22.70 -26.39 -2.21
N ALA A 592 -22.22 -25.81 -1.10
CA ALA A 592 -21.70 -26.55 0.04
C ALA A 592 -22.73 -27.56 0.56
N ARG A 593 -23.98 -27.13 0.75
CA ARG A 593 -25.08 -28.01 1.16
C ARG A 593 -25.35 -29.14 0.16
N ALA A 594 -25.34 -28.83 -1.14
CA ALA A 594 -25.56 -29.82 -2.20
C ALA A 594 -24.45 -30.88 -2.24
N MET A 595 -23.17 -30.47 -2.08
CA MET A 595 -22.03 -31.37 -2.06
C MET A 595 -21.97 -32.25 -0.82
N LEU A 596 -22.37 -31.71 0.34
CA LEU A 596 -22.36 -32.44 1.61
C LEU A 596 -23.60 -33.29 1.84
N LYS A 597 -24.68 -33.11 1.03
CA LYS A 597 -25.90 -33.90 1.15
C LYS A 597 -25.63 -35.35 0.71
N LYS A 598 -25.79 -36.31 1.63
CA LYS A 598 -25.74 -37.74 1.33
C LYS A 598 -26.91 -38.11 0.43
N GLU A 599 -26.65 -38.71 -0.73
CA GLU A 599 -27.69 -39.33 -1.50
C GLU A 599 -28.33 -40.41 -0.63
N ALA A 600 -29.66 -40.37 -0.54
CA ALA A 600 -30.42 -41.52 -0.03
C ALA A 600 -30.21 -42.66 -1.04
N VAL A 601 -29.57 -43.72 -0.58
CA VAL A 601 -29.52 -45.00 -1.26
C VAL A 601 -30.84 -45.69 -1.07
#